data_ba5d342594299ceb29a18b2e047cacce
#
_entry.id   ba5d342594299ceb29a18b2e047cacce
#
_cell.length_a   1.000
_cell.length_b   1.000
_cell.length_c   1.000
_cell.angle_alpha   90.00
_cell.angle_beta   90.00
_cell.angle_gamma   90.00
#
_symmetry.space_group_name_H-M   'P 1'
#
loop_
_entity.id
_entity.type
_entity.pdbx_description
1 polymer ?
#
loop_
_entity_poly.entity_id
_entity_poly.type
_entity_poly.pdbx_seq_one_letter_code
_entity_poly.pdbx_strand_id
1 'polypeptide(L)'
;MFGVDGFRLRPREAVGISMTAEGLRLVRLAAPEERDGAWTVTASSGAACSCDGADTAALAAAACAALRPLGWAHLPLGLALPVELAMTEERELPAALTGTELQAALLWAMRAEADREGSTLPADLRLCCVPMETDAAVHRYWTAAMTERRVQAYFSAFSARSLRLRRLTICPPDGGTLAPLIAAARDPQMPWEEPEEPTGECAAIYAGLLVPAPFSPLSWHAEHRIFPQLRRHASELTAGAASVIFAAAVSADAAGLMAERAATETVQEELRLHDADVRRMEDYAMRRAAVAERERVLAEVQAESLPLRALLVHLGTLPLKGIHLTALRVGQMLEIEGEAESYEALATMTEHIAADGFFRAPPVLAEVSREDGHIRFVLRTDGVGL
;
A
#
# COMPACT_ATOMS: atom_id res chain seq x y z
N MET A 1 10.72 -6.70 15.10
CA MET A 1 9.55 -6.03 14.56
C MET A 1 8.57 -7.13 14.16
N PHE A 2 7.71 -7.59 15.09
CA PHE A 2 6.77 -8.67 14.85
C PHE A 2 5.54 -8.09 14.16
N GLY A 3 5.34 -8.47 12.90
CA GLY A 3 4.18 -8.06 12.13
C GLY A 3 2.90 -8.63 12.74
N VAL A 4 1.97 -7.76 13.05
CA VAL A 4 0.63 -8.06 13.63
C VAL A 4 -0.30 -8.75 12.62
N ASP A 5 0.21 -9.22 11.47
CA ASP A 5 -0.57 -9.81 10.38
C ASP A 5 -1.00 -11.27 10.59
N GLY A 6 -0.67 -11.88 11.74
CA GLY A 6 -0.87 -13.32 11.99
C GLY A 6 -2.27 -13.77 12.38
N PHE A 7 -3.23 -12.89 12.66
CA PHE A 7 -4.55 -13.28 13.18
C PHE A 7 -5.76 -12.87 12.34
N ARG A 8 -5.62 -12.82 11.01
CA ARG A 8 -6.81 -12.70 10.16
C ARG A 8 -7.36 -14.09 9.89
N LEU A 9 -8.43 -14.43 10.58
CA LEU A 9 -9.22 -15.61 10.27
C LEU A 9 -9.68 -15.52 8.81
N ARG A 10 -9.05 -16.30 7.93
CA ARG A 10 -9.53 -16.45 6.55
C ARG A 10 -10.95 -17.00 6.61
N PRO A 11 -11.90 -16.45 5.88
CA PRO A 11 -13.23 -17.04 5.82
C PRO A 11 -13.11 -18.46 5.26
N ARG A 12 -13.86 -19.39 5.81
CA ARG A 12 -13.95 -20.75 5.28
C ARG A 12 -14.82 -20.85 4.04
N GLU A 13 -15.70 -19.86 3.88
CA GLU A 13 -16.63 -19.77 2.76
C GLU A 13 -16.74 -18.32 2.32
N ALA A 14 -17.01 -18.14 1.05
CA ALA A 14 -17.24 -16.83 0.45
C ALA A 14 -18.32 -16.94 -0.62
N VAL A 15 -18.99 -15.84 -0.92
CA VAL A 15 -19.92 -15.77 -2.04
C VAL A 15 -19.44 -14.70 -3.00
N GLY A 16 -19.32 -15.07 -4.26
CA GLY A 16 -19.14 -14.16 -5.35
C GLY A 16 -20.48 -13.83 -6.01
N ILE A 17 -20.66 -12.58 -6.36
CA ILE A 17 -21.84 -12.08 -7.05
C ILE A 17 -21.36 -11.36 -8.28
N SER A 18 -21.99 -11.63 -9.43
CA SER A 18 -21.81 -10.80 -10.62
C SER A 18 -23.16 -10.36 -11.15
N MET A 19 -23.15 -9.22 -11.81
CA MET A 19 -24.28 -8.68 -12.51
C MET A 19 -24.15 -8.99 -14.00
N THR A 20 -25.22 -9.55 -14.59
CA THR A 20 -25.34 -9.85 -16.01
C THR A 20 -26.57 -9.17 -16.60
N ALA A 21 -26.71 -9.17 -17.90
CA ALA A 21 -27.92 -8.66 -18.57
C ALA A 21 -29.20 -9.42 -18.15
N GLU A 22 -29.06 -10.70 -17.74
CA GLU A 22 -30.18 -11.55 -17.33
C GLU A 22 -30.50 -11.45 -15.84
N GLY A 23 -29.61 -10.85 -15.02
CA GLY A 23 -29.77 -10.73 -13.59
C GLY A 23 -28.50 -10.92 -12.81
N LEU A 24 -28.61 -11.48 -11.62
CA LEU A 24 -27.46 -11.77 -10.74
C LEU A 24 -27.05 -13.24 -10.85
N ARG A 25 -25.76 -13.47 -11.00
CA ARG A 25 -25.13 -14.78 -10.80
C ARG A 25 -24.46 -14.81 -9.44
N LEU A 26 -24.69 -15.87 -8.71
CA LEU A 26 -24.20 -16.05 -7.36
C LEU A 26 -23.46 -17.38 -7.29
N VAL A 27 -22.25 -17.35 -6.74
CA VAL A 27 -21.42 -18.54 -6.60
C VAL A 27 -20.94 -18.63 -5.17
N ARG A 28 -21.17 -19.78 -4.51
CA ARG A 28 -20.62 -20.08 -3.19
C ARG A 28 -19.32 -20.84 -3.37
N LEU A 29 -18.29 -20.36 -2.70
CA LEU A 29 -16.96 -20.93 -2.69
C LEU A 29 -16.64 -21.45 -1.28
N ALA A 30 -16.02 -22.61 -1.21
CA ALA A 30 -15.45 -23.15 0.01
C ALA A 30 -13.91 -23.11 -0.03
N ALA A 31 -13.34 -22.84 1.13
CA ALA A 31 -11.90 -22.90 1.29
C ALA A 31 -11.42 -24.35 1.21
N PRO A 32 -10.22 -24.58 0.67
CA PRO A 32 -9.63 -25.91 0.67
C PRO A 32 -9.40 -26.42 2.10
N GLU A 33 -9.49 -27.72 2.28
CA GLU A 33 -9.15 -28.37 3.55
C GLU A 33 -7.65 -28.30 3.82
N GLU A 34 -6.85 -28.44 2.79
CA GLU A 34 -5.40 -28.28 2.83
C GLU A 34 -5.00 -26.80 2.62
N ARG A 35 -3.91 -26.39 3.28
CA ARG A 35 -3.47 -25.00 3.29
C ARG A 35 -3.09 -24.46 1.89
N ASP A 36 -2.62 -25.33 1.01
CA ASP A 36 -2.17 -25.03 -0.35
C ASP A 36 -3.18 -25.46 -1.42
N GLY A 37 -4.37 -25.90 -1.02
CA GLY A 37 -5.43 -26.31 -1.92
C GLY A 37 -6.12 -25.12 -2.62
N ALA A 38 -6.82 -25.40 -3.70
CA ALA A 38 -7.61 -24.43 -4.44
C ALA A 38 -9.00 -24.25 -3.80
N TRP A 39 -9.52 -23.04 -3.83
CA TRP A 39 -10.93 -22.77 -3.52
C TRP A 39 -11.83 -23.46 -4.54
N THR A 40 -12.94 -24.02 -4.09
CA THR A 40 -13.87 -24.79 -4.94
C THR A 40 -15.25 -24.19 -4.92
N VAL A 41 -15.92 -24.20 -6.07
CA VAL A 41 -17.33 -23.84 -6.20
C VAL A 41 -18.17 -24.98 -5.60
N THR A 42 -18.97 -24.64 -4.60
CA THR A 42 -19.87 -25.62 -3.94
C THR A 42 -21.31 -25.47 -4.37
N ALA A 43 -21.71 -24.31 -4.84
CA ALA A 43 -23.03 -24.05 -5.38
C ALA A 43 -23.02 -22.81 -6.28
N SER A 44 -23.85 -22.83 -7.33
CA SER A 44 -24.11 -21.73 -8.22
C SER A 44 -25.62 -21.49 -8.33
N SER A 45 -26.04 -20.24 -8.44
CA SER A 45 -27.43 -19.86 -8.56
C SER A 45 -27.58 -18.58 -9.39
N GLY A 46 -28.67 -18.47 -10.12
CA GLY A 46 -29.05 -17.25 -10.83
C GLY A 46 -30.32 -16.65 -10.23
N ALA A 47 -30.41 -15.35 -10.19
CA ALA A 47 -31.59 -14.61 -9.79
C ALA A 47 -31.91 -13.52 -10.80
N ALA A 48 -33.15 -13.51 -11.33
CA ALA A 48 -33.59 -12.45 -12.22
C ALA A 48 -33.53 -11.09 -11.49
N CYS A 49 -32.90 -10.11 -12.12
CA CYS A 49 -32.82 -8.76 -11.62
C CYS A 49 -32.87 -7.78 -12.79
N SER A 50 -33.81 -6.87 -12.72
CA SER A 50 -33.96 -5.79 -13.71
C SER A 50 -33.36 -4.48 -13.19
N CYS A 51 -32.52 -4.52 -12.17
CA CYS A 51 -31.93 -3.32 -11.60
C CYS A 51 -30.75 -2.85 -12.46
N ASP A 52 -30.62 -1.53 -12.60
CA ASP A 52 -29.42 -0.91 -13.10
C ASP A 52 -28.31 -1.06 -12.05
N GLY A 53 -27.13 -1.54 -12.47
CA GLY A 53 -25.96 -1.63 -11.61
C GLY A 53 -25.51 -0.28 -11.02
N ALA A 54 -25.91 0.83 -11.63
CA ALA A 54 -25.68 2.17 -11.11
C ALA A 54 -26.51 2.50 -9.86
N ASP A 55 -27.70 1.89 -9.72
CA ASP A 55 -28.53 2.01 -8.50
C ASP A 55 -28.04 1.02 -7.43
N THR A 56 -27.16 1.50 -6.58
CA THR A 56 -26.54 0.70 -5.51
C THR A 56 -27.55 0.16 -4.52
N ALA A 57 -28.63 0.88 -4.24
CA ALA A 57 -29.66 0.49 -3.28
C ALA A 57 -30.55 -0.63 -3.84
N ALA A 58 -30.96 -0.51 -5.11
CA ALA A 58 -31.73 -1.53 -5.81
C ALA A 58 -30.89 -2.82 -5.97
N LEU A 59 -29.61 -2.71 -6.34
CA LEU A 59 -28.69 -3.84 -6.46
C LEU A 59 -28.51 -4.57 -5.13
N ALA A 60 -28.29 -3.84 -4.03
CA ALA A 60 -28.16 -4.43 -2.70
C ALA A 60 -29.45 -5.10 -2.24
N ALA A 61 -30.63 -4.54 -2.60
CA ALA A 61 -31.92 -5.16 -2.31
C ALA A 61 -32.12 -6.47 -3.09
N ALA A 62 -31.80 -6.47 -4.39
CA ALA A 62 -31.88 -7.66 -5.25
C ALA A 62 -30.91 -8.74 -4.78
N ALA A 63 -29.65 -8.39 -4.47
CA ALA A 63 -28.69 -9.34 -3.90
C ALA A 63 -29.16 -9.93 -2.57
N CYS A 64 -29.75 -9.12 -1.69
CA CYS A 64 -30.31 -9.58 -0.43
C CYS A 64 -31.47 -10.55 -0.65
N ALA A 65 -32.38 -10.24 -1.57
CA ALA A 65 -33.51 -11.10 -1.93
C ALA A 65 -33.07 -12.44 -2.52
N ALA A 66 -32.00 -12.44 -3.33
CA ALA A 66 -31.42 -13.64 -3.91
C ALA A 66 -30.65 -14.51 -2.89
N LEU A 67 -29.91 -13.89 -1.96
CA LEU A 67 -29.08 -14.61 -1.00
C LEU A 67 -29.84 -15.21 0.18
N ARG A 68 -30.93 -14.57 0.62
CA ARG A 68 -31.72 -15.04 1.78
C ARG A 68 -32.33 -16.44 1.62
N PRO A 69 -32.98 -16.79 0.51
CA PRO A 69 -33.52 -18.12 0.31
C PRO A 69 -32.47 -19.22 0.31
N LEU A 70 -31.25 -18.88 -0.16
CA LEU A 70 -30.09 -19.76 -0.22
C LEU A 70 -29.40 -19.92 1.14
N GLY A 71 -29.75 -19.12 2.14
CA GLY A 71 -29.05 -19.07 3.42
C GLY A 71 -27.65 -18.45 3.37
N TRP A 72 -27.28 -17.75 2.29
CA TRP A 72 -25.91 -17.24 2.07
C TRP A 72 -25.71 -15.79 2.51
N ALA A 73 -26.75 -15.11 2.97
CA ALA A 73 -26.71 -13.69 3.33
C ALA A 73 -25.72 -13.36 4.49
N HIS A 74 -25.35 -14.35 5.30
CA HIS A 74 -24.41 -14.19 6.41
C HIS A 74 -22.95 -14.33 5.99
N LEU A 75 -22.67 -14.87 4.80
CA LEU A 75 -21.34 -15.10 4.30
C LEU A 75 -20.69 -13.80 3.81
N PRO A 76 -19.36 -13.72 3.80
CA PRO A 76 -18.65 -12.59 3.20
C PRO A 76 -18.81 -12.60 1.68
N LEU A 77 -19.07 -11.43 1.11
CA LEU A 77 -19.42 -11.24 -0.29
C LEU A 77 -18.31 -10.55 -1.06
N GLY A 78 -18.11 -10.99 -2.31
CA GLY A 78 -17.44 -10.26 -3.37
C GLY A 78 -18.46 -9.90 -4.46
N LEU A 79 -18.38 -8.70 -4.99
CA LEU A 79 -19.25 -8.21 -6.06
C LEU A 79 -18.42 -7.81 -7.25
N ALA A 80 -18.67 -8.42 -8.41
CA ALA A 80 -18.17 -7.99 -9.69
C ALA A 80 -19.22 -7.14 -10.40
N LEU A 81 -18.85 -5.94 -10.76
CA LEU A 81 -19.67 -5.02 -11.54
C LEU A 81 -19.33 -5.16 -13.03
N PRO A 82 -20.29 -4.83 -13.92
CA PRO A 82 -20.03 -4.75 -15.34
C PRO A 82 -19.04 -3.61 -15.68
N VAL A 83 -18.30 -3.79 -16.76
CA VAL A 83 -17.21 -2.88 -17.18
C VAL A 83 -17.71 -1.46 -17.49
N GLU A 84 -18.95 -1.33 -17.93
CA GLU A 84 -19.61 -0.05 -18.28
C GLU A 84 -19.78 0.88 -17.06
N LEU A 85 -19.67 0.34 -15.86
CA LEU A 85 -19.80 1.12 -14.61
C LEU A 85 -18.49 1.73 -14.15
N ALA A 86 -17.37 1.38 -14.77
CA ALA A 86 -16.04 1.89 -14.44
C ALA A 86 -15.35 2.44 -15.69
N MET A 87 -14.36 3.28 -15.49
CA MET A 87 -13.42 3.68 -16.54
C MET A 87 -12.37 2.57 -16.64
N THR A 88 -12.33 1.87 -17.79
CA THR A 88 -11.41 0.75 -17.99
C THR A 88 -10.42 1.09 -19.09
N GLU A 89 -9.15 0.77 -18.87
CA GLU A 89 -8.08 1.00 -19.84
C GLU A 89 -6.96 -0.02 -19.68
N GLU A 90 -6.27 -0.27 -20.78
CA GLU A 90 -4.99 -0.98 -20.77
C GLU A 90 -3.84 0.02 -20.74
N ARG A 91 -2.87 -0.24 -19.87
CA ARG A 91 -1.72 0.65 -19.67
C ARG A 91 -0.42 -0.13 -19.70
N GLU A 92 0.57 0.45 -20.36
CA GLU A 92 1.92 -0.06 -20.40
C GLU A 92 2.83 0.79 -19.52
N LEU A 93 3.62 0.12 -18.69
CA LEU A 93 4.61 0.79 -17.85
C LEU A 93 6.01 0.24 -18.19
N PRO A 94 7.03 1.11 -18.18
CA PRO A 94 8.41 0.72 -18.55
C PRO A 94 9.11 -0.13 -17.48
N ALA A 95 8.53 -0.22 -16.28
CA ALA A 95 9.10 -0.95 -15.15
C ALA A 95 8.04 -1.75 -14.40
N ALA A 96 8.45 -2.88 -13.81
CA ALA A 96 7.64 -3.66 -12.90
C ALA A 96 7.51 -2.92 -11.57
N LEU A 97 6.36 -2.26 -11.38
CA LEU A 97 6.02 -1.57 -10.14
C LEU A 97 5.06 -2.42 -9.31
N THR A 98 5.06 -2.24 -7.99
CA THR A 98 4.20 -3.00 -7.08
C THR A 98 3.54 -2.09 -6.04
N GLY A 99 2.42 -2.55 -5.49
CA GLY A 99 1.75 -1.87 -4.36
C GLY A 99 1.32 -0.44 -4.65
N THR A 100 1.69 0.46 -3.78
CA THR A 100 1.32 1.89 -3.84
C THR A 100 1.99 2.64 -4.99
N GLU A 101 3.19 2.25 -5.37
CA GLU A 101 3.93 2.86 -6.48
C GLU A 101 3.24 2.57 -7.81
N LEU A 102 2.81 1.33 -8.03
CA LEU A 102 2.03 0.95 -9.21
C LEU A 102 0.75 1.76 -9.30
N GLN A 103 -0.02 1.85 -8.21
CA GLN A 103 -1.26 2.63 -8.19
C GLN A 103 -1.02 4.11 -8.49
N ALA A 104 0.03 4.70 -7.90
CA ALA A 104 0.39 6.09 -8.15
C ALA A 104 0.79 6.33 -9.61
N ALA A 105 1.60 5.44 -10.20
CA ALA A 105 2.03 5.54 -11.58
C ALA A 105 0.85 5.42 -12.57
N LEU A 106 -0.05 4.46 -12.35
CA LEU A 106 -1.24 4.28 -13.18
C LEU A 106 -2.19 5.49 -13.08
N LEU A 107 -2.46 6.00 -11.87
CA LEU A 107 -3.28 7.20 -11.69
C LEU A 107 -2.64 8.44 -12.33
N TRP A 108 -1.33 8.57 -12.23
CA TRP A 108 -0.62 9.66 -12.89
C TRP A 108 -0.73 9.55 -14.41
N ALA A 109 -0.53 8.37 -14.98
CA ALA A 109 -0.66 8.13 -16.41
C ALA A 109 -2.08 8.44 -16.92
N MET A 110 -3.12 8.02 -16.20
CA MET A 110 -4.52 8.34 -16.51
C MET A 110 -4.77 9.85 -16.50
N ARG A 111 -4.26 10.57 -15.49
CA ARG A 111 -4.41 12.03 -15.40
C ARG A 111 -3.68 12.74 -16.53
N ALA A 112 -2.44 12.33 -16.82
CA ALA A 112 -1.66 12.92 -17.90
C ALA A 112 -2.30 12.74 -19.28
N GLU A 113 -3.05 11.68 -19.49
CA GLU A 113 -3.81 11.48 -20.73
C GLU A 113 -5.09 12.31 -20.77
N ALA A 114 -5.85 12.32 -19.70
CA ALA A 114 -7.04 13.16 -19.57
C ALA A 114 -6.68 14.65 -19.78
N ASP A 115 -5.58 15.11 -19.22
CA ASP A 115 -5.08 16.48 -19.42
C ASP A 115 -4.73 16.76 -20.89
N ARG A 116 -4.14 15.77 -21.60
CA ARG A 116 -3.87 15.89 -23.05
C ARG A 116 -5.14 15.98 -23.89
N GLU A 117 -6.16 15.27 -23.47
CA GLU A 117 -7.49 15.28 -24.13
C GLU A 117 -8.34 16.47 -23.72
N GLY A 118 -7.87 17.31 -22.81
CA GLY A 118 -8.61 18.45 -22.27
C GLY A 118 -9.78 18.05 -21.36
N SER A 119 -9.76 16.81 -20.85
CA SER A 119 -10.72 16.29 -19.89
C SER A 119 -10.18 16.38 -18.47
N THR A 120 -11.07 16.53 -17.48
CA THR A 120 -10.68 16.54 -16.07
C THR A 120 -11.16 15.29 -15.38
N LEU A 121 -10.23 14.51 -14.81
CA LEU A 121 -10.59 13.38 -14.00
C LEU A 121 -10.95 13.78 -12.56
N PRO A 122 -11.90 13.09 -11.92
CA PRO A 122 -12.19 13.28 -10.51
C PRO A 122 -10.93 13.09 -9.66
N ALA A 123 -10.77 13.92 -8.62
CA ALA A 123 -9.61 13.84 -7.73
C ALA A 123 -9.63 12.57 -6.85
N ASP A 124 -10.83 12.04 -6.56
CA ASP A 124 -11.10 10.92 -5.65
C ASP A 124 -11.22 9.57 -6.37
N LEU A 125 -10.44 9.34 -7.43
CA LEU A 125 -10.46 8.06 -8.13
C LEU A 125 -9.80 6.96 -7.30
N ARG A 126 -10.49 5.84 -7.21
CA ARG A 126 -9.97 4.54 -6.77
C ARG A 126 -9.71 3.66 -7.96
N LEU A 127 -8.59 2.98 -7.93
CA LEU A 127 -8.13 2.13 -9.04
C LEU A 127 -7.99 0.68 -8.56
N CYS A 128 -8.46 -0.26 -9.38
CA CYS A 128 -8.03 -1.64 -9.34
C CYS A 128 -7.28 -1.98 -10.64
N CYS A 129 -6.27 -2.82 -10.57
CA CYS A 129 -5.45 -3.19 -11.71
C CYS A 129 -5.07 -4.66 -11.67
N VAL A 130 -4.89 -5.22 -12.85
CA VAL A 130 -4.47 -6.61 -13.08
C VAL A 130 -3.30 -6.60 -14.03
N PRO A 131 -2.18 -7.26 -13.71
CA PRO A 131 -1.13 -7.48 -14.68
C PRO A 131 -1.66 -8.42 -15.77
N MET A 132 -1.42 -8.04 -17.01
CA MET A 132 -1.68 -8.86 -18.19
C MET A 132 -0.41 -9.63 -18.56
N GLU A 133 -0.51 -10.59 -19.48
CA GLU A 133 0.67 -11.28 -20.03
C GLU A 133 1.64 -10.26 -20.64
N THR A 134 2.90 -10.36 -20.24
CA THR A 134 3.94 -9.35 -20.50
C THR A 134 5.00 -9.94 -21.41
N ASP A 135 5.39 -9.21 -22.44
CA ASP A 135 6.68 -9.36 -23.08
C ASP A 135 7.78 -8.82 -22.15
N ALA A 136 8.96 -9.42 -22.18
CA ALA A 136 10.02 -9.17 -21.19
C ALA A 136 10.47 -7.70 -21.03
N ALA A 137 10.04 -6.80 -21.91
CA ALA A 137 10.45 -5.39 -21.94
C ALA A 137 9.37 -4.40 -21.48
N VAL A 138 8.09 -4.77 -21.47
CA VAL A 138 6.98 -3.86 -21.18
C VAL A 138 5.97 -4.56 -20.27
N HIS A 139 5.63 -3.91 -19.18
CA HIS A 139 4.63 -4.41 -18.22
C HIS A 139 3.27 -3.81 -18.55
N ARG A 140 2.36 -4.64 -19.02
CA ARG A 140 1.00 -4.25 -19.39
C ARG A 140 0.05 -4.53 -18.23
N TYR A 141 -0.83 -3.57 -17.94
CA TYR A 141 -1.84 -3.65 -16.89
C TYR A 141 -3.21 -3.31 -17.45
N TRP A 142 -4.19 -4.15 -17.17
CA TRP A 142 -5.58 -3.78 -17.29
C TRP A 142 -6.00 -3.02 -16.03
N THR A 143 -6.68 -1.89 -16.20
CA THR A 143 -7.05 -1.00 -15.10
C THR A 143 -8.53 -0.69 -15.14
N ALA A 144 -9.15 -0.59 -13.97
CA ALA A 144 -10.50 -0.07 -13.81
C ALA A 144 -10.52 0.98 -12.72
N ALA A 145 -11.10 2.14 -13.00
CA ALA A 145 -11.18 3.25 -12.08
C ALA A 145 -12.63 3.67 -11.81
N MET A 146 -12.90 4.02 -10.56
CA MET A 146 -14.20 4.50 -10.10
C MET A 146 -13.99 5.54 -9.00
N THR A 147 -14.90 6.50 -8.85
CA THR A 147 -14.80 7.48 -7.77
C THR A 147 -14.97 6.82 -6.40
N GLU A 148 -14.22 7.30 -5.41
CA GLU A 148 -14.32 6.85 -4.02
C GLU A 148 -15.77 6.90 -3.52
N ARG A 149 -16.46 8.01 -3.81
CA ARG A 149 -17.86 8.19 -3.46
C ARG A 149 -18.74 7.06 -3.97
N ARG A 150 -18.54 6.61 -5.22
CA ARG A 150 -19.31 5.54 -5.83
C ARG A 150 -18.97 4.19 -5.21
N VAL A 151 -17.70 3.92 -5.00
CA VAL A 151 -17.23 2.70 -4.29
C VAL A 151 -17.87 2.61 -2.91
N GLN A 152 -17.82 3.68 -2.13
CA GLN A 152 -18.42 3.71 -0.78
C GLN A 152 -19.94 3.59 -0.79
N ALA A 153 -20.63 4.04 -1.84
CA ALA A 153 -22.06 3.87 -1.99
C ALA A 153 -22.46 2.37 -2.04
N TYR A 154 -21.71 1.53 -2.77
CA TYR A 154 -21.95 0.08 -2.79
C TYR A 154 -21.76 -0.54 -1.42
N PHE A 155 -20.64 -0.27 -0.74
CA PHE A 155 -20.39 -0.81 0.59
C PHE A 155 -21.46 -0.39 1.60
N SER A 156 -21.90 0.87 1.54
CA SER A 156 -22.94 1.41 2.41
C SER A 156 -24.31 0.78 2.14
N ALA A 157 -24.68 0.62 0.87
CA ALA A 157 -25.96 0.02 0.47
C ALA A 157 -26.06 -1.46 0.91
N PHE A 158 -24.99 -2.24 0.72
CA PHE A 158 -24.93 -3.63 1.18
C PHE A 158 -24.95 -3.72 2.70
N SER A 159 -24.20 -2.87 3.38
CA SER A 159 -24.20 -2.80 4.84
C SER A 159 -25.58 -2.47 5.43
N ALA A 160 -26.33 -1.55 4.79
CA ALA A 160 -27.70 -1.21 5.19
C ALA A 160 -28.67 -2.39 5.09
N ARG A 161 -28.36 -3.41 4.28
CA ARG A 161 -29.10 -4.67 4.17
C ARG A 161 -28.53 -5.80 5.04
N SER A 162 -27.57 -5.49 5.93
CA SER A 162 -26.85 -6.45 6.76
C SER A 162 -26.03 -7.47 5.94
N LEU A 163 -25.68 -7.14 4.70
CA LEU A 163 -24.82 -7.94 3.85
C LEU A 163 -23.35 -7.53 4.06
N ARG A 164 -22.47 -8.53 4.12
CA ARG A 164 -21.06 -8.35 4.43
C ARG A 164 -20.23 -8.21 3.14
N LEU A 165 -20.47 -7.17 2.34
CA LEU A 165 -19.64 -6.91 1.16
C LEU A 165 -18.21 -6.59 1.59
N ARG A 166 -17.26 -7.44 1.17
CA ARG A 166 -15.83 -7.25 1.46
C ARG A 166 -15.03 -6.79 0.27
N ARG A 167 -15.43 -7.22 -0.92
CA ARG A 167 -14.74 -6.91 -2.16
C ARG A 167 -15.72 -6.39 -3.19
N LEU A 168 -15.28 -5.36 -3.87
CA LEU A 168 -15.92 -4.82 -5.06
C LEU A 168 -14.87 -4.83 -6.16
N THR A 169 -15.21 -5.32 -7.34
CA THR A 169 -14.27 -5.42 -8.45
C THR A 169 -14.98 -5.26 -9.78
N ILE A 170 -14.20 -5.05 -10.81
CA ILE A 170 -14.56 -5.23 -12.21
C ILE A 170 -13.77 -6.44 -12.70
N CYS A 171 -14.43 -7.39 -13.34
CA CYS A 171 -13.75 -8.56 -13.89
C CYS A 171 -13.02 -8.15 -15.18
N PRO A 172 -11.70 -8.40 -15.29
CA PRO A 172 -10.97 -8.17 -16.53
C PRO A 172 -11.41 -9.19 -17.62
N PRO A 173 -11.25 -8.88 -18.90
CA PRO A 173 -11.71 -9.73 -20.01
C PRO A 173 -11.15 -11.15 -19.98
N ASP A 174 -9.89 -11.31 -19.57
CA ASP A 174 -9.14 -12.59 -19.53
C ASP A 174 -9.11 -13.24 -18.14
N GLY A 175 -9.83 -12.68 -17.15
CA GLY A 175 -9.74 -13.12 -15.76
C GLY A 175 -8.42 -12.76 -15.07
N GLY A 176 -7.46 -12.21 -15.79
CA GLY A 176 -6.15 -11.76 -15.31
C GLY A 176 -5.39 -12.84 -14.55
N THR A 177 -4.68 -12.43 -13.50
CA THR A 177 -3.89 -13.34 -12.66
C THR A 177 -4.73 -14.40 -11.91
N LEU A 178 -6.04 -14.23 -11.82
CA LEU A 178 -6.94 -15.20 -11.20
C LEU A 178 -7.49 -16.25 -12.19
N ALA A 179 -7.24 -16.12 -13.48
CA ALA A 179 -7.74 -17.08 -14.49
C ALA A 179 -7.40 -18.54 -14.16
N PRO A 180 -6.17 -18.92 -13.75
CA PRO A 180 -5.87 -20.29 -13.37
C PRO A 180 -6.64 -20.76 -12.12
N LEU A 181 -6.85 -19.84 -11.17
CA LEU A 181 -7.61 -20.14 -9.94
C LEU A 181 -9.09 -20.27 -10.23
N ILE A 182 -9.64 -19.46 -11.13
CA ILE A 182 -11.02 -19.58 -11.60
C ILE A 182 -11.23 -20.93 -12.28
N ALA A 183 -10.32 -21.32 -13.17
CA ALA A 183 -10.36 -22.61 -13.84
C ALA A 183 -10.28 -23.80 -12.87
N ALA A 184 -9.40 -23.70 -11.86
CA ALA A 184 -9.26 -24.72 -10.82
C ALA A 184 -10.46 -24.79 -9.85
N ALA A 185 -11.15 -23.67 -9.64
CA ALA A 185 -12.33 -23.61 -8.75
C ALA A 185 -13.59 -24.20 -9.38
N ARG A 186 -13.61 -24.34 -10.70
CA ARG A 186 -14.77 -24.87 -11.43
C ARG A 186 -14.94 -26.37 -11.21
N ASP A 187 -16.16 -26.81 -11.01
CA ASP A 187 -16.49 -28.24 -11.06
C ASP A 187 -16.47 -28.70 -12.52
N PRO A 188 -15.58 -29.64 -12.88
CA PRO A 188 -15.53 -30.18 -14.24
C PRO A 188 -16.78 -30.94 -14.67
N GLN A 189 -17.67 -31.27 -13.74
CA GLN A 189 -18.94 -31.95 -14.00
C GLN A 189 -20.11 -31.00 -14.26
N MET A 190 -19.96 -29.69 -13.97
CA MET A 190 -20.99 -28.71 -14.34
C MET A 190 -20.91 -28.41 -15.84
N PRO A 191 -22.06 -28.46 -16.57
CA PRO A 191 -22.10 -28.05 -17.97
C PRO A 191 -21.71 -26.58 -18.08
N TRP A 192 -20.63 -26.33 -18.78
CA TRP A 192 -20.09 -25.00 -18.97
C TRP A 192 -20.13 -24.67 -20.45
N GLU A 193 -20.87 -23.66 -20.80
CA GLU A 193 -20.67 -22.96 -22.06
C GLU A 193 -19.54 -21.96 -21.82
N GLU A 194 -18.43 -22.12 -22.50
CA GLU A 194 -17.33 -21.18 -22.47
C GLU A 194 -17.80 -19.88 -23.12
N PRO A 195 -18.12 -18.83 -22.35
CA PRO A 195 -18.54 -17.57 -22.97
C PRO A 195 -17.30 -16.92 -23.59
N GLU A 196 -17.48 -16.30 -24.75
CA GLU A 196 -16.44 -15.52 -25.43
C GLU A 196 -15.92 -14.35 -24.54
N GLU A 197 -16.69 -13.96 -23.53
CA GLU A 197 -16.30 -12.97 -22.51
C GLU A 197 -16.48 -13.53 -21.08
N PRO A 198 -15.63 -13.15 -20.10
CA PRO A 198 -15.73 -13.61 -18.72
C PRO A 198 -16.90 -12.93 -17.99
N THR A 199 -18.11 -13.18 -18.44
CA THR A 199 -19.36 -12.68 -17.89
C THR A 199 -20.04 -13.74 -17.04
N GLY A 200 -20.91 -13.33 -16.12
CA GLY A 200 -21.75 -14.24 -15.37
C GLY A 200 -20.98 -15.02 -14.29
N GLU A 201 -20.92 -16.35 -14.43
CA GLU A 201 -20.39 -17.22 -13.40
C GLU A 201 -18.88 -17.01 -13.16
N CYS A 202 -18.08 -16.80 -14.20
CA CYS A 202 -16.66 -16.48 -14.10
C CYS A 202 -16.41 -15.22 -13.29
N ALA A 203 -17.14 -14.17 -13.58
CA ALA A 203 -17.03 -12.91 -12.84
C ALA A 203 -17.45 -13.08 -11.37
N ALA A 204 -18.45 -13.92 -11.10
CA ALA A 204 -18.84 -14.23 -9.73
C ALA A 204 -17.74 -15.04 -9.00
N ILE A 205 -17.16 -16.05 -9.65
CA ILE A 205 -16.02 -16.79 -9.07
C ILE A 205 -14.85 -15.84 -8.82
N TYR A 206 -14.51 -14.98 -9.78
CA TYR A 206 -13.48 -13.98 -9.63
C TYR A 206 -13.68 -13.10 -8.39
N ALA A 207 -14.88 -12.51 -8.25
CA ALA A 207 -15.23 -11.70 -7.10
C ALA A 207 -15.13 -12.47 -5.78
N GLY A 208 -15.59 -13.72 -5.76
CA GLY A 208 -15.54 -14.59 -4.58
C GLY A 208 -14.12 -14.97 -4.18
N LEU A 209 -13.24 -15.28 -5.14
CA LEU A 209 -11.83 -15.60 -4.90
C LEU A 209 -11.03 -14.41 -4.34
N LEU A 210 -11.46 -13.18 -4.61
CA LEU A 210 -10.86 -11.98 -4.02
C LEU A 210 -11.21 -11.79 -2.54
N VAL A 211 -12.30 -12.38 -2.04
CA VAL A 211 -12.77 -12.19 -0.66
C VAL A 211 -11.75 -12.63 0.40
N PRO A 212 -11.12 -13.82 0.29
CA PRO A 212 -10.13 -14.27 1.26
C PRO A 212 -8.80 -13.55 1.18
N ALA A 213 -8.50 -12.84 0.10
CA ALA A 213 -7.25 -12.13 -0.06
C ALA A 213 -7.18 -10.92 0.91
N PRO A 214 -6.19 -10.85 1.80
CA PRO A 214 -6.10 -9.77 2.78
C PRO A 214 -5.85 -8.41 2.11
N PHE A 215 -5.00 -8.38 1.10
CA PHE A 215 -4.66 -7.20 0.30
C PHE A 215 -4.62 -7.62 -1.16
N SER A 216 -5.65 -7.30 -1.90
CA SER A 216 -5.65 -7.52 -3.33
C SER A 216 -5.55 -6.18 -4.05
N PRO A 217 -4.49 -5.93 -4.83
CA PRO A 217 -4.43 -4.76 -5.69
C PRO A 217 -5.48 -4.80 -6.81
N LEU A 218 -6.10 -5.97 -7.00
CA LEU A 218 -7.07 -6.24 -8.06
C LEU A 218 -8.50 -5.83 -7.71
N SER A 219 -8.76 -5.36 -6.50
CA SER A 219 -10.12 -5.02 -6.07
C SER A 219 -10.14 -3.88 -5.07
N TRP A 220 -11.21 -3.10 -5.10
CA TRP A 220 -11.54 -2.20 -4.01
C TRP A 220 -12.06 -3.03 -2.83
N HIS A 221 -11.65 -2.70 -1.64
CA HIS A 221 -12.10 -3.37 -0.43
C HIS A 221 -12.75 -2.36 0.51
N ALA A 222 -13.67 -2.83 1.33
CA ALA A 222 -14.19 -2.00 2.41
C ALA A 222 -13.00 -1.54 3.26
N GLU A 223 -12.85 -0.23 3.40
CA GLU A 223 -11.91 0.29 4.39
C GLU A 223 -12.23 -0.39 5.70
N HIS A 224 -11.22 -0.97 6.32
CA HIS A 224 -11.38 -1.74 7.54
C HIS A 224 -11.96 -0.85 8.65
N ARG A 225 -13.24 -0.66 8.65
CA ARG A 225 -13.97 -0.53 9.89
C ARG A 225 -13.97 -1.92 10.52
N ILE A 226 -12.77 -2.37 10.89
CA ILE A 226 -12.62 -3.49 11.82
C ILE A 226 -13.60 -3.20 12.91
N PHE A 227 -14.61 -4.05 13.02
CA PHE A 227 -15.70 -3.99 13.97
C PHE A 227 -15.38 -3.04 15.12
N PRO A 228 -16.00 -1.88 15.23
CA PRO A 228 -15.64 -0.92 16.27
C PRO A 228 -15.76 -1.53 17.66
N GLN A 229 -16.59 -2.56 17.80
CA GLN A 229 -16.73 -3.36 19.01
C GLN A 229 -15.55 -4.33 19.23
N LEU A 230 -15.10 -5.05 18.21
CA LEU A 230 -13.92 -5.93 18.34
C LEU A 230 -12.63 -5.11 18.56
N ARG A 231 -12.55 -3.94 17.97
CA ARG A 231 -11.44 -3.01 18.18
C ARG A 231 -11.49 -2.42 19.59
N ARG A 232 -12.68 -2.11 20.14
CA ARG A 232 -12.83 -1.72 21.55
C ARG A 232 -12.41 -2.86 22.48
N HIS A 233 -12.94 -4.05 22.30
CA HIS A 233 -12.57 -5.19 23.15
C HIS A 233 -11.13 -5.64 22.94
N ALA A 234 -10.60 -5.62 21.70
CA ALA A 234 -9.18 -5.86 21.46
C ALA A 234 -8.31 -4.75 22.05
N SER A 235 -8.72 -3.47 21.97
CA SER A 235 -7.99 -2.38 22.59
C SER A 235 -8.09 -2.41 24.12
N GLU A 236 -9.21 -2.83 24.69
CA GLU A 236 -9.37 -3.03 26.14
C GLU A 236 -8.54 -4.23 26.64
N LEU A 237 -8.52 -5.35 25.88
CA LEU A 237 -7.69 -6.50 26.20
C LEU A 237 -6.19 -6.20 26.00
N THR A 238 -5.82 -5.49 24.95
CA THR A 238 -4.42 -5.08 24.75
C THR A 238 -4.00 -4.02 25.76
N ALA A 239 -4.86 -3.07 26.12
CA ALA A 239 -4.61 -2.11 27.18
C ALA A 239 -4.51 -2.80 28.54
N GLY A 240 -5.39 -3.77 28.82
CA GLY A 240 -5.31 -4.61 30.01
C GLY A 240 -4.03 -5.44 30.10
N ALA A 241 -3.66 -6.12 29.01
CA ALA A 241 -2.42 -6.88 28.91
C ALA A 241 -1.19 -5.97 29.01
N ALA A 242 -1.21 -4.83 28.33
CA ALA A 242 -0.14 -3.82 28.41
C ALA A 242 -0.01 -3.26 29.83
N SER A 243 -1.12 -3.03 30.53
CA SER A 243 -1.12 -2.56 31.93
C SER A 243 -0.51 -3.62 32.88
N VAL A 244 -0.83 -4.89 32.69
CA VAL A 244 -0.25 -5.98 33.47
C VAL A 244 1.24 -6.14 33.19
N ILE A 245 1.65 -6.09 31.93
CA ILE A 245 3.06 -6.14 31.52
C ILE A 245 3.81 -4.91 32.09
N PHE A 246 3.22 -3.73 31.98
CA PHE A 246 3.80 -2.51 32.52
C PHE A 246 3.91 -2.56 34.06
N ALA A 247 2.86 -3.03 34.77
CA ALA A 247 2.91 -3.21 36.21
C ALA A 247 3.96 -4.25 36.63
N ALA A 248 4.10 -5.35 35.87
CA ALA A 248 5.13 -6.34 36.12
C ALA A 248 6.54 -5.79 35.85
N ALA A 249 6.72 -5.00 34.78
CA ALA A 249 7.98 -4.35 34.48
C ALA A 249 8.36 -3.33 35.55
N VAL A 250 7.41 -2.47 35.95
CA VAL A 250 7.62 -1.47 37.02
C VAL A 250 7.92 -2.14 38.38
N SER A 251 7.23 -3.27 38.68
CA SER A 251 7.55 -4.01 39.93
C SER A 251 8.92 -4.70 39.86
N ALA A 252 9.33 -5.21 38.71
CA ALA A 252 10.68 -5.78 38.52
C ALA A 252 11.77 -4.71 38.60
N ASP A 253 11.52 -3.54 37.97
CA ASP A 253 12.42 -2.38 38.06
C ASP A 253 12.51 -1.83 39.50
N ALA A 254 11.37 -1.77 40.21
CA ALA A 254 11.33 -1.36 41.60
C ALA A 254 12.11 -2.34 42.51
N ALA A 255 11.96 -3.64 42.27
CA ALA A 255 12.76 -4.66 42.99
C ALA A 255 14.25 -4.58 42.64
N GLY A 256 14.57 -4.34 41.36
CA GLY A 256 15.94 -4.06 40.90
C GLY A 256 16.54 -2.84 41.58
N LEU A 257 15.79 -1.73 41.63
CA LEU A 257 16.19 -0.49 42.29
C LEU A 257 16.39 -0.67 43.83
N MET A 258 15.56 -1.49 44.47
CA MET A 258 15.74 -1.79 45.90
C MET A 258 17.00 -2.65 46.12
N ALA A 259 17.27 -3.62 45.25
CA ALA A 259 18.51 -4.42 45.32
C ALA A 259 19.76 -3.56 45.03
N GLU A 260 19.69 -2.66 44.06
CA GLU A 260 20.79 -1.72 43.78
C GLU A 260 20.98 -0.71 44.90
N ARG A 261 19.92 -0.24 45.59
CA ARG A 261 20.03 0.62 46.76
C ARG A 261 20.73 -0.12 47.92
N ALA A 262 20.33 -1.37 48.19
CA ALA A 262 20.97 -2.17 49.20
C ALA A 262 22.47 -2.44 48.88
N ALA A 263 22.77 -2.69 47.59
CA ALA A 263 24.16 -2.86 47.14
C ALA A 263 24.92 -1.52 47.18
N THR A 264 24.29 -0.40 46.87
CA THR A 264 24.92 0.93 46.97
C THR A 264 25.14 1.36 48.42
N GLU A 265 24.25 1.00 49.35
CA GLU A 265 24.47 1.26 50.79
C GLU A 265 25.68 0.49 51.33
N THR A 266 25.84 -0.78 50.93
CA THR A 266 27.04 -1.56 51.32
C THR A 266 28.32 -1.01 50.68
N VAL A 267 28.27 -0.60 49.42
CA VAL A 267 29.40 0.02 48.72
C VAL A 267 29.71 1.41 49.28
N GLN A 268 28.70 2.19 49.68
CA GLN A 268 28.92 3.49 50.32
C GLN A 268 29.58 3.35 51.69
N GLU A 269 29.30 2.29 52.42
CA GLU A 269 29.95 2.02 53.71
C GLU A 269 31.41 1.61 53.53
N GLU A 270 31.71 0.82 52.50
CA GLU A 270 33.11 0.52 52.10
C GLU A 270 33.82 1.76 51.53
N LEU A 271 33.13 2.61 50.77
CA LEU A 271 33.65 3.85 50.20
C LEU A 271 33.95 4.92 51.27
N ARG A 272 33.21 4.95 52.39
CA ARG A 272 33.55 5.80 53.54
C ARG A 272 34.92 5.48 54.15
N LEU A 273 35.37 4.24 54.01
CA LEU A 273 36.68 3.83 54.44
C LEU A 273 37.81 4.32 53.51
N HIS A 274 37.45 4.65 52.25
CA HIS A 274 38.42 5.10 51.24
C HIS A 274 38.03 6.43 50.57
N ASP A 275 37.51 7.39 51.33
CA ASP A 275 36.92 8.66 50.87
C ASP A 275 37.80 9.45 49.88
N ALA A 276 39.14 9.38 50.04
CA ALA A 276 40.07 10.07 49.15
C ALA A 276 40.18 9.44 47.75
N ASP A 277 40.06 8.12 47.66
CA ASP A 277 40.17 7.40 46.39
C ASP A 277 38.85 7.47 45.59
N VAL A 278 37.74 7.51 46.32
CA VAL A 278 36.39 7.70 45.72
C VAL A 278 36.29 9.05 45.03
N ARG A 279 36.70 10.13 45.68
CA ARG A 279 36.69 11.47 45.07
C ARG A 279 37.54 11.55 43.81
N ARG A 280 38.67 10.85 43.79
CA ARG A 280 39.48 10.75 42.57
C ARG A 280 38.77 10.02 41.45
N MET A 281 38.09 8.91 41.75
CA MET A 281 37.34 8.13 40.75
C MET A 281 36.15 8.91 40.20
N GLU A 282 35.42 9.64 41.02
CA GLU A 282 34.32 10.52 40.59
C GLU A 282 34.81 11.65 39.64
N ASP A 283 35.95 12.29 39.99
CA ASP A 283 36.58 13.29 39.14
C ASP A 283 37.04 12.70 37.80
N TYR A 284 37.56 11.47 37.78
CA TYR A 284 37.89 10.79 36.52
C TYR A 284 36.65 10.43 35.70
N ALA A 285 35.55 9.98 36.31
CA ALA A 285 34.32 9.64 35.64
C ALA A 285 33.66 10.88 35.00
N MET A 286 33.62 12.01 35.70
CA MET A 286 33.10 13.28 35.16
C MET A 286 33.92 13.78 33.96
N ARG A 287 35.28 13.68 34.05
CA ARG A 287 36.11 14.08 32.90
C ARG A 287 35.90 13.18 31.69
N ARG A 288 35.71 11.87 31.90
CA ARG A 288 35.45 10.92 30.81
C ARG A 288 34.08 11.14 30.15
N ALA A 289 33.03 11.42 30.95
CA ALA A 289 31.71 11.75 30.43
C ALA A 289 31.72 13.05 29.60
N ALA A 290 32.43 14.08 30.04
CA ALA A 290 32.59 15.32 29.32
C ALA A 290 33.33 15.17 27.98
N VAL A 291 34.28 14.25 27.89
CA VAL A 291 34.99 13.93 26.64
C VAL A 291 34.06 13.18 25.69
N ALA A 292 33.34 12.16 26.17
CA ALA A 292 32.42 11.38 25.36
C ALA A 292 31.28 12.25 24.77
N GLU A 293 30.76 13.21 25.52
CA GLU A 293 29.74 14.14 25.02
C GLU A 293 30.31 15.07 23.93
N ARG A 294 31.54 15.54 24.09
CA ARG A 294 32.21 16.33 23.04
C ARG A 294 32.44 15.51 21.75
N GLU A 295 32.81 14.25 21.88
CA GLU A 295 33.00 13.34 20.74
C GLU A 295 31.66 13.08 20.01
N ARG A 296 30.58 12.91 20.81
CA ARG A 296 29.21 12.73 20.23
C ARG A 296 28.78 13.96 19.43
N VAL A 297 28.92 15.16 20.00
CA VAL A 297 28.56 16.42 19.31
C VAL A 297 29.43 16.62 18.07
N LEU A 298 30.71 16.29 18.12
CA LEU A 298 31.61 16.35 16.96
C LEU A 298 31.19 15.37 15.86
N ALA A 299 30.81 14.14 16.22
CA ALA A 299 30.33 13.14 15.27
C ALA A 299 29.00 13.56 14.63
N GLU A 300 28.10 14.16 15.42
CA GLU A 300 26.81 14.66 14.95
C GLU A 300 26.99 15.83 13.93
N VAL A 301 27.86 16.79 14.27
CA VAL A 301 28.21 17.89 13.36
C VAL A 301 28.92 17.40 12.08
N GLN A 302 29.76 16.37 12.19
CA GLN A 302 30.40 15.77 11.03
C GLN A 302 29.43 14.97 10.15
N ALA A 303 28.45 14.29 10.76
CA ALA A 303 27.42 13.54 10.04
C ALA A 303 26.41 14.47 9.29
N GLU A 304 26.16 15.65 9.84
CA GLU A 304 25.28 16.66 9.22
C GLU A 304 25.98 17.53 8.16
N SER A 305 27.32 17.53 8.12
CA SER A 305 28.05 18.33 7.14
C SER A 305 27.96 17.71 5.75
N LEU A 306 27.12 18.27 4.90
CA LEU A 306 27.08 17.92 3.49
C LEU A 306 28.48 18.23 2.88
N PRO A 307 29.10 17.29 2.18
CA PRO A 307 30.40 17.52 1.54
C PRO A 307 30.22 18.36 0.26
N LEU A 308 29.87 19.63 0.43
CA LEU A 308 29.62 20.59 -0.65
C LEU A 308 30.69 20.59 -1.74
N ARG A 309 31.95 20.44 -1.32
CA ARG A 309 33.07 20.37 -2.27
C ARG A 309 33.01 19.11 -3.14
N ALA A 310 32.70 17.95 -2.57
CA ALA A 310 32.56 16.71 -3.30
C ALA A 310 31.34 16.78 -4.26
N LEU A 311 30.24 17.36 -3.80
CA LEU A 311 29.05 17.58 -4.60
C LEU A 311 29.31 18.49 -5.80
N LEU A 312 29.97 19.62 -5.60
CA LEU A 312 30.30 20.55 -6.69
C LEU A 312 31.25 19.93 -7.72
N VAL A 313 32.28 19.22 -7.26
CA VAL A 313 33.19 18.49 -8.15
C VAL A 313 32.43 17.42 -8.92
N HIS A 314 31.57 16.68 -8.27
CA HIS A 314 30.77 15.63 -8.88
C HIS A 314 29.83 16.18 -9.96
N LEU A 315 29.04 17.21 -9.65
CA LEU A 315 28.18 17.90 -10.63
C LEU A 315 28.97 18.45 -11.80
N GLY A 316 30.20 18.95 -11.57
CA GLY A 316 31.09 19.45 -12.62
C GLY A 316 31.69 18.35 -13.53
N THR A 317 31.68 17.10 -13.12
CA THR A 317 32.17 15.96 -13.93
C THR A 317 31.08 15.30 -14.78
N LEU A 318 29.81 15.59 -14.50
CA LEU A 318 28.71 15.06 -15.29
C LEU A 318 28.70 15.64 -16.70
N PRO A 319 28.42 14.82 -17.74
CA PRO A 319 28.38 15.29 -19.12
C PRO A 319 27.06 16.06 -19.41
N LEU A 320 26.94 17.25 -18.88
CA LEU A 320 25.75 18.10 -18.96
C LEU A 320 25.67 18.86 -20.28
N LYS A 321 25.53 18.16 -21.42
CA LYS A 321 25.33 18.82 -22.72
C LYS A 321 23.94 19.47 -22.80
N GLY A 322 23.89 20.78 -23.07
CA GLY A 322 22.62 21.49 -23.20
C GLY A 322 21.91 21.75 -21.86
N ILE A 323 22.65 21.70 -20.74
CA ILE A 323 22.14 22.00 -19.41
C ILE A 323 23.07 23.00 -18.70
N HIS A 324 22.46 24.00 -18.10
CA HIS A 324 23.13 25.00 -17.28
C HIS A 324 22.53 25.00 -15.89
N LEU A 325 23.33 24.65 -14.87
CA LEU A 325 22.93 24.75 -13.48
C LEU A 325 23.01 26.20 -13.02
N THR A 326 21.92 26.75 -12.52
CA THR A 326 21.81 28.16 -12.12
C THR A 326 21.93 28.36 -10.63
N ALA A 327 21.43 27.42 -9.81
CA ALA A 327 21.53 27.49 -8.37
C ALA A 327 21.58 26.11 -7.71
N LEU A 328 22.25 26.09 -6.54
CA LEU A 328 22.29 24.94 -5.66
C LEU A 328 21.88 25.44 -4.27
N ARG A 329 20.75 24.96 -3.77
CA ARG A 329 20.26 25.29 -2.43
C ARG A 329 20.37 24.08 -1.52
N VAL A 330 21.04 24.29 -0.40
CA VAL A 330 21.25 23.27 0.61
C VAL A 330 20.44 23.63 1.85
N GLY A 331 19.43 22.83 2.15
CA GLY A 331 18.56 22.96 3.32
C GLY A 331 18.29 21.60 3.95
N GLN A 332 17.07 21.34 4.33
CA GLN A 332 16.62 19.99 4.73
C GLN A 332 16.67 19.01 3.56
N MET A 333 16.50 19.52 2.36
CA MET A 333 16.67 18.83 1.09
C MET A 333 17.67 19.60 0.24
N LEU A 334 18.34 18.89 -0.65
CA LEU A 334 19.19 19.48 -1.66
C LEU A 334 18.33 19.82 -2.87
N GLU A 335 18.32 21.09 -3.28
CA GLU A 335 17.64 21.56 -4.50
C GLU A 335 18.68 22.00 -5.52
N ILE A 336 18.55 21.48 -6.73
CA ILE A 336 19.40 21.82 -7.88
C ILE A 336 18.50 22.49 -8.92
N GLU A 337 18.74 23.77 -9.18
CA GLU A 337 18.02 24.54 -10.18
C GLU A 337 18.88 24.70 -11.45
N GLY A 338 18.23 24.64 -12.60
CA GLY A 338 18.92 24.78 -13.87
C GLY A 338 17.99 25.03 -15.04
N GLU A 339 18.64 25.23 -16.20
CA GLU A 339 17.98 25.40 -17.49
C GLU A 339 18.48 24.34 -18.46
N ALA A 340 17.57 23.76 -19.23
CA ALA A 340 17.85 22.78 -20.26
C ALA A 340 17.38 23.27 -21.62
N GLU A 341 18.14 22.97 -22.67
CA GLU A 341 17.78 23.30 -24.05
C GLU A 341 16.62 22.42 -24.57
N SER A 342 16.49 21.20 -24.06
CA SER A 342 15.46 20.25 -24.47
C SER A 342 15.04 19.33 -23.33
N TYR A 343 13.83 18.78 -23.44
CA TYR A 343 13.35 17.73 -22.51
C TYR A 343 14.20 16.46 -22.57
N GLU A 344 14.79 16.17 -23.72
CA GLU A 344 15.69 15.02 -23.91
C GLU A 344 16.98 15.18 -23.12
N ALA A 345 17.57 16.39 -23.14
CA ALA A 345 18.74 16.73 -22.34
C ALA A 345 18.45 16.60 -20.83
N LEU A 346 17.28 17.10 -20.39
CA LEU A 346 16.86 16.99 -18.99
C LEU A 346 16.63 15.53 -18.56
N ALA A 347 15.99 14.71 -19.40
CA ALA A 347 15.78 13.30 -19.15
C ALA A 347 17.12 12.55 -19.05
N THR A 348 18.02 12.78 -19.99
CA THR A 348 19.37 12.19 -20.00
C THR A 348 20.15 12.55 -18.74
N MET A 349 20.07 13.80 -18.29
CA MET A 349 20.70 14.23 -17.04
C MET A 349 20.10 13.51 -15.83
N THR A 350 18.79 13.46 -15.72
CA THR A 350 18.13 12.78 -14.60
C THR A 350 18.45 11.29 -14.55
N GLU A 351 18.52 10.62 -15.69
CA GLU A 351 18.96 9.22 -15.78
C GLU A 351 20.42 9.03 -15.34
N HIS A 352 21.33 9.90 -15.80
CA HIS A 352 22.73 9.86 -15.37
C HIS A 352 22.88 10.06 -13.87
N ILE A 353 22.21 11.06 -13.31
CA ILE A 353 22.25 11.33 -11.87
C ILE A 353 21.63 10.17 -11.08
N ALA A 354 20.55 9.56 -11.57
CA ALA A 354 19.91 8.42 -10.93
C ALA A 354 20.77 7.14 -10.98
N ALA A 355 21.53 6.94 -12.06
CA ALA A 355 22.39 5.78 -12.25
C ALA A 355 23.71 5.85 -11.48
N ASP A 356 24.14 7.03 -11.08
CA ASP A 356 25.50 7.29 -10.58
C ASP A 356 25.71 6.89 -9.10
N GLY A 357 24.65 6.68 -8.33
CA GLY A 357 24.73 6.25 -6.93
C GLY A 357 25.37 7.27 -5.97
N PHE A 358 25.71 8.47 -6.43
CA PHE A 358 26.26 9.55 -5.60
C PHE A 358 25.21 10.13 -4.65
N PHE A 359 23.96 10.12 -5.06
CA PHE A 359 22.84 10.57 -4.23
C PHE A 359 22.20 9.41 -3.48
N ARG A 360 21.82 9.64 -2.22
CA ARG A 360 21.18 8.63 -1.36
C ARG A 360 19.84 8.14 -1.90
N ALA A 361 19.12 9.02 -2.56
CA ALA A 361 17.93 8.73 -3.33
C ALA A 361 18.02 9.41 -4.70
N PRO A 362 17.47 8.82 -5.78
CA PRO A 362 17.46 9.45 -7.08
C PRO A 362 16.74 10.80 -6.97
N PRO A 363 17.30 11.89 -7.57
CA PRO A 363 16.67 13.19 -7.54
C PRO A 363 15.31 13.16 -8.22
N VAL A 364 14.33 13.78 -7.59
CA VAL A 364 12.98 13.90 -8.11
C VAL A 364 12.82 15.27 -8.77
N LEU A 365 12.27 15.28 -9.96
CA LEU A 365 11.93 16.50 -10.68
C LEU A 365 10.72 17.16 -10.01
N ALA A 366 10.95 18.27 -9.31
CA ALA A 366 9.94 18.96 -8.52
C ALA A 366 9.15 19.99 -9.35
N GLU A 367 9.83 20.73 -10.20
CA GLU A 367 9.21 21.76 -11.05
C GLU A 367 9.85 21.77 -12.43
N VAL A 368 9.04 21.97 -13.46
CA VAL A 368 9.47 22.19 -14.84
C VAL A 368 8.58 23.26 -15.45
N SER A 369 9.20 24.31 -15.93
CA SER A 369 8.52 25.37 -16.67
C SER A 369 9.27 25.66 -17.97
N ARG A 370 8.57 26.13 -18.98
CA ARG A 370 9.19 26.58 -20.24
C ARG A 370 9.12 28.10 -20.31
N GLU A 371 10.28 28.76 -20.27
CA GLU A 371 10.41 30.19 -20.37
C GLU A 371 11.45 30.53 -21.46
N ASP A 372 11.13 31.47 -22.33
CA ASP A 372 12.03 32.00 -23.37
C ASP A 372 12.78 30.98 -24.25
N GLY A 373 12.14 29.82 -24.48
CA GLY A 373 12.72 28.77 -25.32
C GLY A 373 13.58 27.74 -24.55
N HIS A 374 13.90 27.99 -23.30
CA HIS A 374 14.61 27.09 -22.40
C HIS A 374 13.64 26.45 -21.42
N ILE A 375 14.04 25.30 -20.91
CA ILE A 375 13.26 24.53 -19.91
C ILE A 375 13.93 24.75 -18.57
N ARG A 376 13.30 25.54 -17.70
CA ARG A 376 13.74 25.68 -16.31
C ARG A 376 13.27 24.51 -15.50
N PHE A 377 14.14 23.94 -14.67
CA PHE A 377 13.83 22.78 -13.84
C PHE A 377 14.37 22.93 -12.42
N VAL A 378 13.72 22.26 -11.48
CA VAL A 378 14.15 22.11 -10.09
C VAL A 378 14.16 20.62 -9.74
N LEU A 379 15.33 20.11 -9.38
CA LEU A 379 15.49 18.75 -8.86
C LEU A 379 15.63 18.79 -7.35
N ARG A 380 14.98 17.88 -6.64
CA ARG A 380 15.07 17.70 -5.19
C ARG A 380 15.60 16.33 -4.85
N THR A 381 16.48 16.24 -3.85
CA THR A 381 16.97 14.97 -3.32
C THR A 381 17.21 15.05 -1.81
N ASP A 382 17.06 13.94 -1.11
CA ASP A 382 17.18 13.85 0.36
C ASP A 382 18.64 13.89 0.88
N GLY A 383 19.62 14.10 0.00
CA GLY A 383 21.03 14.24 0.38
C GLY A 383 21.99 13.40 -0.46
N VAL A 384 23.27 13.51 -0.12
CA VAL A 384 24.37 12.81 -0.79
C VAL A 384 24.64 11.49 -0.08
N GLY A 385 24.65 10.39 -0.82
CA GLY A 385 25.02 9.07 -0.32
C GLY A 385 26.54 8.91 -0.37
N LEU A 386 27.22 9.20 0.71
CA LEU A 386 28.63 8.84 0.89
C LEU A 386 28.77 7.58 1.75
#